data_893c807737772e49a31d562888796098
#
_entry.id   893c807737772e49a31d562888796098
#
_cell.length_a   1.000
_cell.length_b   1.000
_cell.length_c   1.000
_cell.angle_alpha   90.00
_cell.angle_beta   90.00
_cell.angle_gamma   90.00
#
_symmetry.space_group_name_H-M   'P 1'
#
loop_
_entity.id
_entity.type
_entity.pdbx_description
1 polymer ?
#
loop_
_entity_poly.entity_id
_entity_poly.type
_entity_poly.pdbx_seq_one_letter_code
_entity_poly.pdbx_strand_id
1 'polypeptide(L)'
;MDYRKTAQEIYDHIGKKENIISAAHCATRLRLVISDNSKADKEYVENIEGVKGVFFAQGQMQIILGTGVVNKVYDEFIRIAGVSESSKEELKKVAASRANPVQRLIKTLGDIFVPIIPAIVASGFLMGIMEALNFMVNNGFLNLSLIHI
;
A
#
# COMPACT_ATOMS: atom_id res chain seq x y z
N MET A 1 -6.40 -5.02 -26.90
CA MET A 1 -7.07 -4.65 -25.63
C MET A 1 -7.81 -3.34 -25.82
N ASP A 2 -9.10 -3.34 -25.64
CA ASP A 2 -9.94 -2.13 -25.68
C ASP A 2 -10.11 -1.61 -24.25
N TYR A 3 -9.48 -0.49 -23.95
CA TYR A 3 -9.45 0.10 -22.60
C TYR A 3 -10.83 0.51 -22.10
N ARG A 4 -11.70 1.00 -23.02
CA ARG A 4 -13.06 1.39 -22.71
C ARG A 4 -13.92 0.17 -22.37
N LYS A 5 -13.79 -0.91 -23.13
CA LYS A 5 -14.48 -2.17 -22.88
C LYS A 5 -14.06 -2.75 -21.53
N THR A 6 -12.74 -2.82 -21.26
CA THR A 6 -12.20 -3.27 -19.97
C THR A 6 -12.72 -2.43 -18.80
N ALA A 7 -12.75 -1.10 -18.94
CA ALA A 7 -13.27 -0.20 -17.91
C ALA A 7 -14.78 -0.40 -17.67
N GLN A 8 -15.56 -0.62 -18.75
CA GLN A 8 -17.00 -0.89 -18.67
C GLN A 8 -17.28 -2.23 -17.97
N GLU A 9 -16.57 -3.28 -18.33
CA GLU A 9 -16.73 -4.60 -17.70
C GLU A 9 -16.38 -4.55 -16.21
N ILE A 10 -15.30 -3.85 -15.84
CA ILE A 10 -14.97 -3.62 -14.41
C ILE A 10 -16.13 -2.90 -13.73
N TYR A 11 -16.61 -1.79 -14.29
CA TYR A 11 -17.68 -0.99 -13.72
C TYR A 11 -18.96 -1.80 -13.48
N ASP A 12 -19.36 -2.61 -14.46
CA ASP A 12 -20.59 -3.41 -14.39
C ASP A 12 -20.53 -4.51 -13.32
N HIS A 13 -19.33 -5.11 -13.11
CA HIS A 13 -19.16 -6.24 -12.19
C HIS A 13 -18.67 -5.87 -10.78
N ILE A 14 -18.50 -4.59 -10.49
CA ILE A 14 -18.21 -4.11 -9.13
C ILE A 14 -19.41 -3.47 -8.42
N GLY A 15 -20.61 -3.54 -9.04
CA GLY A 15 -21.85 -3.00 -8.48
C GLY A 15 -22.16 -1.58 -8.91
N LYS A 16 -21.60 -1.12 -10.03
CA LYS A 16 -21.87 0.17 -10.68
C LYS A 16 -21.65 1.38 -9.76
N LYS A 17 -22.22 2.53 -10.13
CA LYS A 17 -22.05 3.81 -9.42
C LYS A 17 -22.47 3.75 -7.94
N GLU A 18 -23.53 3.00 -7.64
CA GLU A 18 -24.07 2.90 -6.28
C GLU A 18 -23.13 2.20 -5.30
N ASN A 19 -22.21 1.39 -5.82
CA ASN A 19 -21.22 0.70 -4.99
C ASN A 19 -19.85 1.38 -4.97
N ILE A 20 -19.60 2.34 -5.87
CA ILE A 20 -18.31 3.03 -5.98
C ILE A 20 -18.34 4.29 -5.12
N ILE A 21 -17.42 4.36 -4.14
CA ILE A 21 -17.23 5.54 -3.30
C ILE A 21 -16.16 6.44 -3.91
N SER A 22 -15.04 5.84 -4.31
CA SER A 22 -13.94 6.59 -4.91
C SER A 22 -13.04 5.68 -5.75
N ALA A 23 -12.37 6.28 -6.71
CA ALA A 23 -11.40 5.62 -7.56
C ALA A 23 -10.09 6.40 -7.59
N ALA A 24 -8.98 5.68 -7.61
CA ALA A 24 -7.65 6.22 -7.82
C ALA A 24 -6.78 5.18 -8.53
N HIS A 25 -5.65 5.58 -9.04
CA HIS A 25 -4.69 4.65 -9.62
C HIS A 25 -3.27 4.93 -9.12
N CYS A 26 -2.41 3.94 -9.25
CA CYS A 26 -0.96 4.10 -9.14
C CYS A 26 -0.30 3.57 -10.41
N ALA A 27 1.01 3.45 -10.45
CA ALA A 27 1.76 3.06 -11.64
C ALA A 27 1.27 1.76 -12.32
N THR A 28 0.70 0.82 -11.55
CA THR A 28 0.33 -0.52 -12.05
C THR A 28 -1.07 -0.99 -11.64
N ARG A 29 -1.75 -0.28 -10.71
CA ARG A 29 -2.99 -0.75 -10.09
C ARG A 29 -4.08 0.31 -10.10
N LEU A 30 -5.28 -0.11 -10.46
CA LEU A 30 -6.51 0.62 -10.21
C LEU A 30 -6.98 0.31 -8.77
N ARG A 31 -7.27 1.34 -7.99
CA ARG A 31 -7.70 1.24 -6.58
C ARG A 31 -9.09 1.81 -6.45
N LEU A 32 -10.00 0.98 -6.02
CA LEU A 32 -11.41 1.32 -5.87
C LEU A 32 -11.82 1.17 -4.41
N VAL A 33 -12.43 2.18 -3.85
CA VAL A 33 -13.16 2.06 -2.58
C VAL A 33 -14.61 1.80 -2.94
N ILE A 34 -15.09 0.62 -2.58
CA ILE A 34 -16.46 0.19 -2.83
C ILE A 34 -17.24 0.07 -1.52
N SER A 35 -18.56 0.29 -1.62
CA SER A 35 -19.44 0.29 -0.47
C SER A 35 -19.64 -1.09 0.11
N ASP A 36 -19.83 -2.06 -0.75
CA ASP A 36 -20.15 -3.43 -0.39
C ASP A 36 -19.33 -4.39 -1.26
N ASN A 37 -18.42 -5.13 -0.63
CA ASN A 37 -17.54 -6.08 -1.31
C ASN A 37 -18.32 -7.28 -1.89
N SER A 38 -19.48 -7.61 -1.34
CA SER A 38 -20.30 -8.73 -1.82
C SER A 38 -20.95 -8.48 -3.19
N LYS A 39 -21.04 -7.22 -3.58
CA LYS A 39 -21.56 -6.80 -4.90
C LYS A 39 -20.49 -6.80 -5.98
N ALA A 40 -19.24 -7.02 -5.63
CA ALA A 40 -18.14 -7.09 -6.56
C ALA A 40 -17.85 -8.54 -6.92
N ASP A 41 -18.04 -8.90 -8.18
CA ASP A 41 -17.66 -10.19 -8.73
C ASP A 41 -16.15 -10.23 -9.01
N LYS A 42 -15.39 -10.57 -7.96
CA LYS A 42 -13.94 -10.64 -8.02
C LYS A 42 -13.47 -11.61 -9.11
N GLU A 43 -14.11 -12.78 -9.21
CA GLU A 43 -13.71 -13.85 -10.11
C GLU A 43 -13.90 -13.43 -11.58
N TYR A 44 -15.01 -12.76 -11.88
CA TYR A 44 -15.23 -12.22 -13.21
C TYR A 44 -14.22 -11.12 -13.55
N VAL A 45 -14.01 -10.17 -12.65
CA VAL A 45 -13.06 -9.06 -12.87
C VAL A 45 -11.63 -9.55 -13.06
N GLU A 46 -11.23 -10.63 -12.40
CA GLU A 46 -9.90 -11.23 -12.54
C GLU A 46 -9.68 -11.86 -13.94
N ASN A 47 -10.75 -12.29 -14.60
CA ASN A 47 -10.73 -12.88 -15.95
C ASN A 47 -10.90 -11.86 -17.09
N ILE A 48 -11.11 -10.58 -16.79
CA ILE A 48 -11.22 -9.53 -17.82
C ILE A 48 -9.89 -9.35 -18.55
N GLU A 49 -9.95 -9.16 -19.87
CA GLU A 49 -8.77 -8.93 -20.71
C GLU A 49 -7.94 -7.74 -20.20
N GLY A 50 -6.69 -8.00 -19.85
CA GLY A 50 -5.73 -7.00 -19.37
C GLY A 50 -5.65 -6.87 -17.85
N VAL A 51 -6.51 -7.55 -17.11
CA VAL A 51 -6.39 -7.70 -15.65
C VAL A 51 -5.41 -8.83 -15.36
N LYS A 52 -4.45 -8.58 -14.46
CA LYS A 52 -3.42 -9.55 -14.05
C LYS A 52 -3.71 -10.15 -12.67
N GLY A 53 -4.67 -9.60 -11.96
CA GLY A 53 -5.09 -10.08 -10.66
C GLY A 53 -5.90 -9.04 -9.91
N VAL A 54 -6.71 -9.51 -8.96
CA VAL A 54 -7.59 -8.68 -8.13
C VAL A 54 -7.48 -9.12 -6.69
N PHE A 55 -7.31 -8.16 -5.79
CA PHE A 55 -7.30 -8.44 -4.36
C PHE A 55 -7.90 -7.30 -3.55
N PHE A 56 -8.36 -7.63 -2.35
CA PHE A 56 -8.84 -6.66 -1.37
C PHE A 56 -7.76 -6.42 -0.33
N ALA A 57 -7.37 -5.16 -0.15
CA ALA A 57 -6.40 -4.75 0.85
C ALA A 57 -6.74 -3.37 1.40
N GLN A 58 -6.63 -3.19 2.70
CA GLN A 58 -6.84 -1.90 3.38
C GLN A 58 -8.22 -1.27 3.08
N GLY A 59 -9.27 -2.07 2.92
CA GLY A 59 -10.62 -1.60 2.60
C GLY A 59 -10.79 -1.12 1.16
N GLN A 60 -9.88 -1.48 0.26
CA GLN A 60 -9.89 -1.14 -1.15
C GLN A 60 -9.84 -2.40 -2.01
N MET A 61 -10.57 -2.39 -3.11
CA MET A 61 -10.39 -3.34 -4.20
C MET A 61 -9.24 -2.86 -5.09
N GLN A 62 -8.22 -3.67 -5.27
CA GLN A 62 -7.05 -3.35 -6.07
C GLN A 62 -7.00 -4.28 -7.29
N ILE A 63 -7.05 -3.70 -8.48
CA ILE A 63 -7.01 -4.40 -9.76
C ILE A 63 -5.66 -4.13 -10.43
N ILE A 64 -4.87 -5.16 -10.65
CA ILE A 64 -3.56 -5.06 -11.29
C ILE A 64 -3.75 -5.06 -12.79
N LEU A 65 -3.39 -3.96 -13.45
CA LEU A 65 -3.48 -3.81 -14.90
C LEU A 65 -2.09 -3.71 -15.57
N GLY A 66 -1.10 -3.22 -14.83
CA GLY A 66 0.26 -2.99 -15.33
C GLY A 66 0.52 -1.55 -15.78
N THR A 67 1.80 -1.25 -15.97
CA THR A 67 2.28 0.09 -16.38
C THR A 67 1.73 0.50 -17.74
N GLY A 68 1.26 1.75 -17.84
CA GLY A 68 0.74 2.34 -19.07
C GLY A 68 -0.71 1.96 -19.40
N VAL A 69 -1.14 0.76 -19.04
CA VAL A 69 -2.52 0.29 -19.23
C VAL A 69 -3.44 0.90 -18.18
N VAL A 70 -2.99 0.96 -16.94
CA VAL A 70 -3.79 1.45 -15.81
C VAL A 70 -4.29 2.88 -16.02
N ASN A 71 -3.47 3.78 -16.55
CA ASN A 71 -3.86 5.18 -16.78
C ASN A 71 -5.02 5.26 -17.78
N LYS A 72 -4.91 4.54 -18.90
CA LYS A 72 -5.93 4.55 -19.96
C LYS A 72 -7.26 3.92 -19.50
N VAL A 73 -7.19 2.82 -18.76
CA VAL A 73 -8.38 2.18 -18.17
C VAL A 73 -8.98 3.07 -17.10
N TYR A 74 -8.18 3.74 -16.28
CA TYR A 74 -8.64 4.68 -15.27
C TYR A 74 -9.37 5.88 -15.87
N ASP A 75 -8.82 6.51 -16.91
CA ASP A 75 -9.45 7.65 -17.58
C ASP A 75 -10.84 7.28 -18.13
N GLU A 76 -10.94 6.12 -18.77
CA GLU A 76 -12.23 5.62 -19.26
C GLU A 76 -13.18 5.24 -18.12
N PHE A 77 -12.66 4.62 -17.06
CA PHE A 77 -13.42 4.25 -15.87
C PHE A 77 -14.05 5.47 -15.18
N ILE A 78 -13.29 6.55 -15.00
CA ILE A 78 -13.78 7.81 -14.40
C ILE A 78 -14.89 8.42 -15.26
N ARG A 79 -14.74 8.38 -16.58
CA ARG A 79 -15.78 8.88 -17.52
C ARG A 79 -17.07 8.07 -17.41
N ILE A 80 -16.97 6.74 -17.32
CA ILE A 80 -18.11 5.84 -17.22
C ILE A 80 -18.80 5.96 -15.85
N ALA A 81 -18.02 5.92 -14.78
CA ALA A 81 -18.51 5.95 -13.41
C ALA A 81 -19.03 7.34 -12.98
N GLY A 82 -18.58 8.41 -13.64
CA GLY A 82 -18.91 9.78 -13.27
C GLY A 82 -18.44 10.12 -11.86
N VAL A 83 -17.31 9.56 -11.43
CA VAL A 83 -16.67 9.81 -10.12
C VAL A 83 -15.51 10.76 -10.34
N SER A 84 -15.35 11.73 -9.47
CA SER A 84 -14.20 12.61 -9.50
C SER A 84 -12.93 11.86 -9.07
N GLU A 85 -11.80 12.28 -9.60
CA GLU A 85 -10.49 11.79 -9.14
C GLU A 85 -10.33 12.06 -7.65
N SER A 86 -10.22 11.00 -6.86
CA SER A 86 -10.03 11.11 -5.43
C SER A 86 -8.54 11.16 -5.10
N SER A 87 -8.13 12.14 -4.32
CA SER A 87 -6.76 12.22 -3.86
C SER A 87 -6.42 11.02 -2.96
N LYS A 88 -5.14 10.64 -2.92
CA LYS A 88 -4.65 9.57 -2.04
C LYS A 88 -5.04 9.78 -0.56
N GLU A 89 -5.23 11.03 -0.16
CA GLU A 89 -5.59 11.42 1.20
C GLU A 89 -7.07 11.17 1.49
N GLU A 90 -7.96 11.42 0.54
CA GLU A 90 -9.39 11.13 0.68
C GLU A 90 -9.65 9.63 0.75
N LEU A 91 -8.95 8.83 -0.08
CA LEU A 91 -8.99 7.37 -0.02
C LEU A 91 -8.56 6.82 1.34
N LYS A 92 -7.50 7.40 1.94
CA LYS A 92 -7.06 7.03 3.29
C LYS A 92 -8.09 7.38 4.36
N LYS A 93 -8.74 8.55 4.25
CA LYS A 93 -9.78 8.99 5.20
C LYS A 93 -11.00 8.08 5.17
N VAL A 94 -11.48 7.71 3.97
CA VAL A 94 -12.66 6.84 3.82
C VAL A 94 -12.35 5.41 4.25
N ALA A 95 -11.18 4.88 3.93
CA ALA A 95 -10.74 3.57 4.40
C ALA A 95 -10.55 3.53 5.93
N ALA A 96 -10.04 4.61 6.53
CA ALA A 96 -9.86 4.73 7.97
C ALA A 96 -11.18 4.84 8.75
N SER A 97 -12.23 5.45 8.16
CA SER A 97 -13.54 5.58 8.80
C SER A 97 -14.30 4.24 8.94
N ARG A 98 -13.91 3.23 8.16
CA ARG A 98 -14.49 1.87 8.21
C ARG A 98 -13.70 0.89 9.08
N ALA A 99 -12.53 1.27 9.56
CA ALA A 99 -11.74 0.44 10.45
C ALA A 99 -12.39 0.39 11.85
N ASN A 100 -12.48 -0.81 12.42
CA ASN A 100 -12.90 -1.01 13.80
C ASN A 100 -12.01 -0.17 14.74
N PRO A 101 -12.56 0.35 15.88
CA PRO A 101 -11.79 1.20 16.80
C PRO A 101 -10.51 0.52 17.30
N VAL A 102 -10.51 -0.80 17.44
CA VAL A 102 -9.34 -1.61 17.81
C VAL A 102 -8.27 -1.59 16.71
N GLN A 103 -8.66 -1.72 15.44
CA GLN A 103 -7.73 -1.63 14.31
C GLN A 103 -7.12 -0.23 14.18
N ARG A 104 -7.89 0.80 14.50
CA ARG A 104 -7.44 2.19 14.53
C ARG A 104 -6.38 2.40 15.60
N LEU A 105 -6.58 1.83 16.79
CA LEU A 105 -5.61 1.88 17.88
C LEU A 105 -4.30 1.17 17.50
N ILE A 106 -4.38 -0.06 16.97
CA ILE A 106 -3.21 -0.84 16.53
C ILE A 106 -2.44 -0.11 15.43
N LYS A 107 -3.15 0.49 14.48
CA LYS A 107 -2.50 1.27 13.40
C LYS A 107 -1.79 2.50 13.95
N THR A 108 -2.41 3.25 14.86
CA THR A 108 -1.79 4.41 15.51
C THR A 108 -0.55 4.02 16.30
N LEU A 109 -0.61 2.90 17.04
CA LEU A 109 0.57 2.36 17.71
C LEU A 109 1.68 2.01 16.68
N GLY A 110 1.34 1.31 15.61
CA GLY A 110 2.31 0.98 14.55
C GLY A 110 2.96 2.20 13.93
N ASP A 111 2.19 3.23 13.63
CA ASP A 111 2.68 4.49 13.02
C ASP A 111 3.64 5.25 13.97
N ILE A 112 3.51 5.06 15.28
CA ILE A 112 4.43 5.62 16.29
C ILE A 112 5.68 4.76 16.44
N PHE A 113 5.53 3.43 16.48
CA PHE A 113 6.66 2.52 16.73
C PHE A 113 7.57 2.32 15.52
N VAL A 114 7.04 2.36 14.30
CA VAL A 114 7.82 2.17 13.06
C VAL A 114 9.02 3.12 12.96
N PRO A 115 8.90 4.43 13.21
CA PRO A 115 10.06 5.32 13.16
C PRO A 115 11.04 5.14 14.34
N ILE A 116 10.61 4.54 15.46
CA ILE A 116 11.45 4.33 16.65
C ILE A 116 12.34 3.09 16.50
N ILE A 117 11.87 2.05 15.81
CA ILE A 117 12.59 0.79 15.62
C ILE A 117 14.00 1.01 15.05
N PRO A 118 14.22 1.78 13.96
CA PRO A 118 15.55 2.02 13.41
C PRO A 118 16.51 2.69 14.42
N ALA A 119 15.99 3.60 15.25
CA ALA A 119 16.80 4.30 16.27
C ALA A 119 17.28 3.34 17.36
N ILE A 120 16.40 2.44 17.83
CA ILE A 120 16.75 1.43 18.85
C ILE A 120 17.76 0.44 18.29
N VAL A 121 17.56 -0.02 17.05
CA VAL A 121 18.49 -0.95 16.39
C VAL A 121 19.85 -0.30 16.19
N ALA A 122 19.91 0.95 15.74
CA ALA A 122 21.15 1.67 15.55
C ALA A 122 21.92 1.85 16.86
N SER A 123 21.24 2.21 17.96
CA SER A 123 21.88 2.38 19.27
C SER A 123 22.40 1.06 19.83
N GLY A 124 21.63 -0.02 19.70
CA GLY A 124 22.07 -1.36 20.12
C GLY A 124 23.27 -1.87 19.33
N PHE A 125 23.30 -1.60 18.02
CA PHE A 125 24.42 -1.96 17.16
C PHE A 125 25.70 -1.20 17.53
N LEU A 126 25.60 0.12 17.79
CA LEU A 126 26.74 0.92 18.24
C LEU A 126 27.28 0.44 19.60
N MET A 127 26.38 0.10 20.53
CA MET A 127 26.75 -0.40 21.82
C MET A 127 27.47 -1.76 21.70
N GLY A 128 27.00 -2.65 20.84
CA GLY A 128 27.64 -3.92 20.51
C GLY A 128 29.05 -3.76 19.92
N ILE A 129 29.25 -2.78 19.04
CA ILE A 129 30.58 -2.46 18.48
C ILE A 129 31.52 -1.96 19.60
N MET A 130 31.04 -1.07 20.46
CA MET A 130 31.86 -0.57 21.59
C MET A 130 32.30 -1.69 22.52
N GLU A 131 31.39 -2.61 22.87
CA GLU A 131 31.72 -3.77 23.69
C GLU A 131 32.75 -4.71 23.01
N ALA A 132 32.57 -4.96 21.71
CA ALA A 132 33.47 -5.76 20.91
C ALA A 132 34.88 -5.13 20.86
N LEU A 133 34.98 -3.83 20.68
CA LEU A 133 36.22 -3.08 20.67
C LEU A 133 36.91 -3.15 22.08
N ASN A 134 36.16 -2.94 23.16
CA ASN A 134 36.65 -3.05 24.51
C ASN A 134 37.19 -4.46 24.81
N PHE A 135 36.47 -5.48 24.35
CA PHE A 135 36.91 -6.86 24.49
C PHE A 135 38.23 -7.13 23.73
N MET A 136 38.35 -6.61 22.50
CA MET A 136 39.57 -6.74 21.69
C MET A 136 40.76 -6.01 22.32
N VAL A 137 40.51 -4.83 22.87
CA VAL A 137 41.58 -4.06 23.60
C VAL A 137 42.03 -4.78 24.88
N ASN A 138 41.09 -5.27 25.69
CA ASN A 138 41.39 -5.95 26.96
C ASN A 138 42.06 -7.30 26.74
N ASN A 139 41.80 -7.98 25.63
CA ASN A 139 42.49 -9.26 25.30
C ASN A 139 43.77 -9.07 24.48
N GLY A 140 44.26 -7.84 24.30
CA GLY A 140 45.55 -7.57 23.64
C GLY A 140 45.55 -7.77 22.13
N PHE A 141 44.39 -7.94 21.50
CA PHE A 141 44.27 -8.07 20.04
C PHE A 141 44.50 -6.74 19.30
N LEU A 142 44.18 -5.61 19.95
CA LEU A 142 44.49 -4.27 19.46
C LEU A 142 45.50 -3.62 20.40
N ASN A 143 46.75 -3.53 19.95
CA ASN A 143 47.79 -2.81 20.68
C ASN A 143 47.50 -1.31 20.55
N LEU A 144 47.14 -0.66 21.65
CA LEU A 144 46.88 0.79 21.75
C LEU A 144 48.14 1.66 21.48
N SER A 145 49.24 1.05 21.00
CA SER A 145 50.48 1.73 20.63
C SER A 145 50.36 2.68 19.42
N LEU A 146 49.24 2.69 18.73
CA LEU A 146 49.00 3.53 17.53
C LEU A 146 48.18 4.80 17.78
N ILE A 147 47.76 5.07 19.02
CA ILE A 147 46.97 6.27 19.38
C ILE A 147 47.83 7.39 20.01
N HIS A 148 49.16 7.25 20.01
CA HIS A 148 50.05 8.31 20.40
C HIS A 148 50.75 8.96 19.20
N ILE A 149 49.93 9.56 18.28
CA ILE A 149 50.42 10.58 17.37
C ILE A 149 49.49 11.77 17.40
#